data_68b708adccf92ff6cbf5393dde26aa83
#
_entry.id   68b708adccf92ff6cbf5393dde26aa83
#
_cell.length_a   1.000
_cell.length_b   1.000
_cell.length_c   1.000
_cell.angle_alpha   90.00
_cell.angle_beta   90.00
_cell.angle_gamma   90.00
#
_symmetry.space_group_name_H-M   'P 1'
#
loop_
_entity.id
_entity.type
_entity.pdbx_description
1 polymer ?
#
loop_
_entity_poly.entity_id
_entity_poly.type
_entity_poly.pdbx_seq_one_letter_code
_entity_poly.pdbx_strand_id
1 'polypeptide(L)'
;NRPMTSVPTLIRHVPGKTEPVLHLEHIQPVRNLLSTLQQKLDTPAGQQVAQTLQQTGDTCELLDILANDGWLKNEYHGEDEIFTGLASLNDLVRLAAAMGSEFPFDEYAEVQKLPVIDVEFSHLVGMDACQGTLTLLDTPGPNEAGQPQMEVMMRDQLQKASAVLAVMDYTQMNSKADEDVRKELNAIADVSAGRLFVLVNKFDEKDRNGDGADAVRQKVPAMLNSDVLPASRVYPGSSRQAYLANRALHELRKNRTLPVDEAWVDDFVREAFGRMKKEYVCKDSEMATEGATDLWEGSLIDQLITEVIQSSHSRAAALAVDSAAAKLMQNAENVSEYLSLRHQGLQQSIQSLQSHITSLLADIREIA
;
A
#
# COMPACT_ATOMS: atom_id res chain seq x y z
N ASN A 1 -13.31 13.16 -1.88
CA ASN A 1 -12.64 11.88 -1.67
C ASN A 1 -11.59 12.08 -0.58
N ARG A 2 -11.82 11.53 0.60
CA ARG A 2 -10.80 11.47 1.67
C ARG A 2 -9.81 10.38 1.28
N PRO A 3 -8.47 10.59 1.35
CA PRO A 3 -7.51 9.51 1.22
C PRO A 3 -7.80 8.46 2.30
N MET A 4 -7.85 7.20 1.89
CA MET A 4 -8.21 6.09 2.79
C MET A 4 -7.05 5.66 3.68
N THR A 5 -5.81 5.91 3.27
CA THR A 5 -4.61 5.44 3.95
C THR A 5 -3.53 6.50 3.93
N SER A 6 -3.25 7.14 5.06
CA SER A 6 -2.13 8.11 5.20
C SER A 6 -0.94 7.50 5.94
N VAL A 7 -1.15 6.43 6.71
CA VAL A 7 -0.09 5.69 7.40
C VAL A 7 -0.10 4.26 6.89
N PRO A 8 1.03 3.73 6.38
CA PRO A 8 1.10 2.35 5.93
C PRO A 8 0.66 1.38 7.02
N THR A 9 -0.17 0.42 6.64
CA THR A 9 -0.78 -0.53 7.58
C THR A 9 -0.55 -1.96 7.10
N LEU A 10 -0.12 -2.82 8.00
CA LEU A 10 0.04 -4.25 7.75
C LEU A 10 -1.29 -4.96 7.96
N ILE A 11 -1.66 -5.83 7.03
CA ILE A 11 -2.81 -6.74 7.16
C ILE A 11 -2.24 -8.15 7.14
N ARG A 12 -2.28 -8.82 8.29
CA ARG A 12 -1.64 -10.11 8.50
C ARG A 12 -2.70 -11.22 8.53
N HIS A 13 -2.48 -12.25 7.72
CA HIS A 13 -3.30 -13.44 7.76
C HIS A 13 -3.03 -14.24 9.02
N VAL A 14 -4.06 -14.43 9.85
CA VAL A 14 -4.01 -15.24 11.06
C VAL A 14 -5.14 -16.27 11.01
N PRO A 15 -4.84 -17.57 10.79
CA PRO A 15 -5.86 -18.62 10.71
C PRO A 15 -6.76 -18.64 11.95
N GLY A 16 -8.08 -18.73 11.73
CA GLY A 16 -9.09 -18.74 12.79
C GLY A 16 -9.43 -17.38 13.40
N LYS A 17 -8.77 -16.29 12.98
CA LYS A 17 -9.06 -14.94 13.43
C LYS A 17 -10.17 -14.31 12.56
N THR A 18 -11.42 -14.71 12.83
CA THR A 18 -12.59 -14.29 12.03
C THR A 18 -13.01 -12.82 12.28
N GLU A 19 -12.73 -12.30 13.48
CA GLU A 19 -12.92 -10.91 13.83
C GLU A 19 -11.59 -10.17 13.70
N PRO A 20 -11.51 -9.10 12.86
CA PRO A 20 -10.27 -8.35 12.70
C PRO A 20 -9.92 -7.58 13.96
N VAL A 21 -8.61 -7.49 14.26
CA VAL A 21 -8.07 -6.69 15.36
C VAL A 21 -6.91 -5.86 14.85
N LEU A 22 -7.01 -4.54 15.03
CA LEU A 22 -5.91 -3.61 14.74
C LEU A 22 -5.08 -3.41 16.01
N HIS A 23 -3.77 -3.59 15.89
CA HIS A 23 -2.77 -3.33 16.92
C HIS A 23 -1.96 -2.07 16.57
N LEU A 24 -1.92 -1.12 17.50
CA LEU A 24 -1.07 0.08 17.46
C LEU A 24 -0.04 0.02 18.59
N GLU A 25 0.95 -0.86 18.48
CA GLU A 25 1.94 -1.03 19.56
C GLU A 25 2.82 0.23 19.73
N HIS A 26 3.20 0.86 18.62
CA HIS A 26 4.06 2.05 18.62
C HIS A 26 3.24 3.36 18.62
N ILE A 27 2.42 3.55 19.67
CA ILE A 27 1.46 4.65 19.77
C ILE A 27 2.05 5.96 20.32
N GLN A 28 3.21 5.90 20.99
CA GLN A 28 3.77 7.05 21.71
C GLN A 28 4.09 8.26 20.81
N PRO A 29 4.66 8.11 19.61
CA PRO A 29 4.89 9.23 18.71
C PRO A 29 3.60 9.97 18.33
N VAL A 30 2.49 9.23 18.14
CA VAL A 30 1.17 9.79 17.84
C VAL A 30 0.62 10.58 19.03
N ARG A 31 0.77 10.06 20.25
CA ARG A 31 0.37 10.79 21.49
C ARG A 31 1.15 12.08 21.67
N ASN A 32 2.45 12.04 21.39
CA ASN A 32 3.31 13.23 21.48
C ASN A 32 2.89 14.29 20.45
N LEU A 33 2.58 13.86 19.21
CA LEU A 33 2.07 14.75 18.18
C LEU A 33 0.73 15.37 18.61
N LEU A 34 -0.20 14.55 19.11
CA LEU A 34 -1.52 15.00 19.56
C LEU A 34 -1.38 16.09 20.63
N SER A 35 -0.53 15.87 21.64
CA SER A 35 -0.24 16.84 22.69
C SER A 35 0.36 18.15 22.13
N THR A 36 1.23 18.03 21.13
CA THR A 36 1.84 19.20 20.48
C THR A 36 0.81 20.01 19.70
N LEU A 37 -0.12 19.34 19.00
CA LEU A 37 -1.19 20.00 18.25
C LEU A 37 -2.21 20.66 19.17
N GLN A 38 -2.54 20.03 20.30
CA GLN A 38 -3.39 20.62 21.33
C GLN A 38 -2.78 21.93 21.87
N GLN A 39 -1.50 21.91 22.22
CA GLN A 39 -0.80 23.14 22.67
C GLN A 39 -0.74 24.22 21.59
N LYS A 40 -0.54 23.85 20.31
CA LYS A 40 -0.59 24.80 19.20
C LYS A 40 -1.96 25.40 19.02
N LEU A 41 -3.05 24.63 19.24
CA LEU A 41 -4.43 25.11 19.11
C LEU A 41 -4.75 26.23 20.10
N ASP A 42 -4.11 26.23 21.28
CA ASP A 42 -4.26 27.29 22.28
C ASP A 42 -3.58 28.60 21.89
N THR A 43 -2.77 28.61 20.82
CA THR A 43 -2.13 29.81 20.30
C THR A 43 -3.05 30.61 19.36
N PRO A 44 -2.86 31.95 19.25
CA PRO A 44 -3.65 32.76 18.29
C PRO A 44 -3.56 32.26 16.84
N ALA A 45 -2.39 31.78 16.41
CA ALA A 45 -2.17 31.20 15.08
C ALA A 45 -2.93 29.89 14.91
N GLY A 46 -2.93 29.02 15.90
CA GLY A 46 -3.69 27.76 15.89
C GLY A 46 -5.20 27.99 15.84
N GLN A 47 -5.71 28.98 16.59
CA GLN A 47 -7.13 29.37 16.56
C GLN A 47 -7.55 29.90 15.19
N GLN A 48 -6.68 30.64 14.49
CA GLN A 48 -6.94 31.11 13.12
C GLN A 48 -7.00 29.95 12.13
N VAL A 49 -6.10 28.96 12.24
CA VAL A 49 -6.14 27.72 11.45
C VAL A 49 -7.44 26.96 11.75
N ALA A 50 -7.82 26.78 13.01
CA ALA A 50 -9.07 26.12 13.39
C ALA A 50 -10.30 26.81 12.80
N GLN A 51 -10.37 28.14 12.81
CA GLN A 51 -11.46 28.93 12.19
C GLN A 51 -11.50 28.73 10.67
N THR A 52 -10.34 28.72 10.01
CA THR A 52 -10.26 28.49 8.55
C THR A 52 -10.75 27.09 8.21
N LEU A 53 -10.33 26.14 8.98
CA LEU A 53 -10.75 24.76 8.84
C LEU A 53 -12.26 24.61 9.07
N GLN A 54 -12.90 25.22 10.04
CA GLN A 54 -14.36 25.23 10.28
C GLN A 54 -15.17 25.79 9.10
N GLN A 55 -14.61 26.70 8.31
CA GLN A 55 -15.29 27.29 7.15
C GLN A 55 -15.31 26.38 5.92
N THR A 56 -14.43 25.37 5.84
CA THR A 56 -14.32 24.46 4.69
C THR A 56 -15.22 23.23 4.77
N GLY A 57 -16.06 23.11 5.82
CA GLY A 57 -17.12 22.09 5.92
C GLY A 57 -16.67 20.66 6.29
N ASP A 58 -15.39 20.32 6.09
CA ASP A 58 -14.84 18.98 6.37
C ASP A 58 -14.28 18.83 7.79
N THR A 59 -14.52 19.76 8.68
CA THR A 59 -13.56 20.09 9.74
C THR A 59 -14.04 19.98 11.17
N CYS A 60 -15.33 19.85 11.43
CA CYS A 60 -15.79 19.61 12.80
C CYS A 60 -15.20 18.29 13.33
N GLU A 61 -15.16 17.25 12.49
CA GLU A 61 -14.60 15.93 12.84
C GLU A 61 -13.08 15.99 13.12
N LEU A 62 -12.32 16.82 12.37
CA LEU A 62 -10.86 16.95 12.55
C LEU A 62 -10.51 17.62 13.91
N LEU A 63 -11.29 18.58 14.36
CA LEU A 63 -11.06 19.26 15.65
C LEU A 63 -11.53 18.41 16.83
N ASP A 64 -12.55 17.58 16.64
CA ASP A 64 -13.02 16.63 17.66
C ASP A 64 -11.95 15.61 18.05
N ILE A 65 -11.06 15.25 17.11
CA ILE A 65 -9.89 14.38 17.37
C ILE A 65 -8.94 15.00 18.40
N LEU A 66 -8.76 16.33 18.37
CA LEU A 66 -7.93 17.03 19.36
C LEU A 66 -8.65 17.22 20.70
N ALA A 67 -9.96 17.40 20.67
CA ALA A 67 -10.75 17.63 21.88
C ALA A 67 -10.92 16.35 22.73
N ASN A 68 -10.86 15.18 22.09
CA ASN A 68 -11.04 13.89 22.75
C ASN A 68 -10.01 12.89 22.23
N ASP A 69 -9.01 12.54 23.02
CA ASP A 69 -7.96 11.57 22.72
C ASP A 69 -8.38 10.10 22.97
N GLY A 70 -9.60 9.88 23.43
CA GLY A 70 -10.14 8.56 23.73
C GLY A 70 -10.25 7.61 22.53
N TRP A 71 -10.16 8.15 21.30
CA TRP A 71 -10.10 7.34 20.09
C TRP A 71 -8.76 6.62 19.94
N LEU A 72 -7.67 7.16 20.50
CA LEU A 72 -6.32 6.61 20.35
C LEU A 72 -6.09 5.46 21.35
N LYS A 73 -6.33 4.26 20.88
CA LYS A 73 -6.19 3.00 21.63
C LYS A 73 -5.00 2.18 21.10
N ASN A 74 -4.50 1.26 21.92
CA ASN A 74 -3.49 0.28 21.48
C ASN A 74 -4.13 -0.84 20.63
N GLU A 75 -5.43 -1.12 20.83
CA GLU A 75 -6.17 -2.17 20.12
C GLU A 75 -7.58 -1.68 19.75
N TYR A 76 -8.05 -2.11 18.56
CA TYR A 76 -9.39 -1.89 18.05
C TYR A 76 -9.95 -3.22 17.55
N HIS A 77 -11.20 -3.52 17.87
CA HIS A 77 -11.86 -4.77 17.57
C HIS A 77 -13.01 -4.59 16.59
N GLY A 78 -13.08 -5.45 15.58
CA GLY A 78 -14.11 -5.41 14.56
C GLY A 78 -13.94 -4.30 13.52
N GLU A 79 -14.70 -4.38 12.44
CA GLU A 79 -14.56 -3.50 11.28
C GLU A 79 -14.79 -2.02 11.62
N ASP A 80 -15.83 -1.72 12.41
CA ASP A 80 -16.26 -0.33 12.70
C ASP A 80 -15.24 0.41 13.58
N GLU A 81 -14.72 -0.25 14.62
CA GLU A 81 -13.69 0.36 15.48
C GLU A 81 -12.39 0.58 14.72
N ILE A 82 -11.97 -0.40 13.89
CA ILE A 82 -10.76 -0.31 13.07
C ILE A 82 -10.90 0.83 12.07
N PHE A 83 -12.03 0.89 11.37
CA PHE A 83 -12.31 1.98 10.42
C PHE A 83 -12.22 3.34 11.10
N THR A 84 -12.88 3.51 12.26
CA THR A 84 -12.86 4.77 13.01
C THR A 84 -11.45 5.12 13.48
N GLY A 85 -10.68 4.15 13.98
CA GLY A 85 -9.30 4.36 14.44
C GLY A 85 -8.37 4.80 13.32
N LEU A 86 -8.41 4.11 12.17
CA LEU A 86 -7.59 4.45 11.00
C LEU A 86 -8.02 5.79 10.37
N ALA A 87 -9.32 6.07 10.29
CA ALA A 87 -9.82 7.36 9.81
C ALA A 87 -9.31 8.50 10.69
N SER A 88 -9.38 8.35 12.02
CA SER A 88 -8.86 9.33 12.96
C SER A 88 -7.35 9.53 12.85
N LEU A 89 -6.59 8.46 12.61
CA LEU A 89 -5.14 8.54 12.38
C LEU A 89 -4.82 9.30 11.08
N ASN A 90 -5.55 9.03 10.00
CA ASN A 90 -5.40 9.74 8.73
C ASN A 90 -5.75 11.23 8.87
N ASP A 91 -6.82 11.54 9.59
CA ASP A 91 -7.23 12.92 9.86
C ASP A 91 -6.19 13.64 10.72
N LEU A 92 -5.53 12.95 11.65
CA LEU A 92 -4.43 13.53 12.45
C LEU A 92 -3.22 13.90 11.55
N VAL A 93 -2.87 13.07 10.56
CA VAL A 93 -1.81 13.39 9.58
C VAL A 93 -2.15 14.68 8.83
N ARG A 94 -3.38 14.81 8.36
CA ARG A 94 -3.87 15.99 7.64
C ARG A 94 -3.87 17.24 8.53
N LEU A 95 -4.33 17.09 9.77
CA LEU A 95 -4.38 18.17 10.73
C LEU A 95 -2.98 18.65 11.10
N ALA A 96 -2.02 17.73 11.29
CA ALA A 96 -0.63 18.08 11.53
C ALA A 96 -0.07 18.95 10.42
N ALA A 97 -0.27 18.55 9.16
CA ALA A 97 0.16 19.33 8.00
C ALA A 97 -0.51 20.71 7.95
N ALA A 98 -1.83 20.81 8.20
CA ALA A 98 -2.55 22.08 8.23
C ALA A 98 -2.06 23.03 9.34
N MET A 99 -1.59 22.48 10.46
CA MET A 99 -1.05 23.25 11.60
C MET A 99 0.48 23.47 11.51
N GLY A 100 1.10 23.19 10.35
CA GLY A 100 2.54 23.33 10.16
C GLY A 100 3.36 22.44 11.09
N SER A 101 2.88 21.23 11.34
CA SER A 101 3.58 20.15 12.02
C SER A 101 3.76 18.97 11.08
N GLU A 102 4.80 18.17 11.32
CA GLU A 102 5.04 16.95 10.55
C GLU A 102 4.56 15.74 11.37
N PHE A 103 3.95 14.78 10.68
CA PHE A 103 3.68 13.48 11.28
C PHE A 103 5.01 12.72 11.43
N PRO A 104 5.26 12.00 12.53
CA PRO A 104 6.57 11.37 12.81
C PRO A 104 6.75 10.07 11.99
N PHE A 105 6.79 10.16 10.64
CA PHE A 105 6.96 9.01 9.76
C PHE A 105 8.25 8.24 9.99
N ASP A 106 9.32 8.92 10.38
CA ASP A 106 10.63 8.30 10.68
C ASP A 106 10.54 7.27 11.80
N GLU A 107 9.64 7.50 12.77
CA GLU A 107 9.38 6.55 13.87
C GLU A 107 8.69 5.27 13.38
N TYR A 108 8.07 5.29 12.21
CA TYR A 108 7.39 4.17 11.57
C TYR A 108 8.16 3.56 10.38
N ALA A 109 9.41 3.94 10.20
CA ALA A 109 10.26 3.41 9.11
C ALA A 109 10.52 1.90 9.22
N GLU A 110 10.46 1.34 10.43
CA GLU A 110 10.58 -0.09 10.69
C GLU A 110 9.22 -0.79 10.60
N VAL A 111 9.15 -1.89 9.81
CA VAL A 111 7.91 -2.67 9.61
C VAL A 111 7.25 -3.10 10.94
N GLN A 112 8.05 -3.40 11.96
CA GLN A 112 7.57 -3.84 13.28
C GLN A 112 6.84 -2.74 14.07
N LYS A 113 7.01 -1.49 13.67
CA LYS A 113 6.37 -0.32 14.30
C LYS A 113 5.08 0.12 13.61
N LEU A 114 4.79 -0.44 12.43
CA LEU A 114 3.58 -0.13 11.69
C LEU A 114 2.33 -0.66 12.40
N PRO A 115 1.17 -0.02 12.19
CA PRO A 115 -0.12 -0.60 12.55
C PRO A 115 -0.30 -1.98 11.91
N VAL A 116 -0.84 -2.95 12.67
CA VAL A 116 -1.05 -4.32 12.18
C VAL A 116 -2.50 -4.73 12.40
N ILE A 117 -3.20 -5.12 11.33
CA ILE A 117 -4.53 -5.74 11.38
C ILE A 117 -4.35 -7.25 11.27
N ASP A 118 -4.74 -7.98 12.32
CA ASP A 118 -4.81 -9.43 12.31
C ASP A 118 -6.21 -9.88 11.91
N VAL A 119 -6.29 -10.68 10.83
CA VAL A 119 -7.57 -11.21 10.32
C VAL A 119 -7.33 -12.46 9.48
N GLU A 120 -8.28 -13.38 9.44
CA GLU A 120 -8.24 -14.52 8.54
C GLU A 120 -8.67 -14.11 7.12
N PHE A 121 -7.82 -14.37 6.12
CA PHE A 121 -8.17 -14.14 4.72
C PHE A 121 -9.06 -15.27 4.21
N SER A 122 -10.30 -14.98 3.85
CA SER A 122 -11.30 -15.98 3.42
C SER A 122 -10.83 -16.87 2.27
N HIS A 123 -10.03 -16.35 1.36
CA HIS A 123 -9.47 -17.09 0.21
C HIS A 123 -8.29 -17.99 0.56
N LEU A 124 -7.80 -17.95 1.82
CA LEU A 124 -6.74 -18.81 2.33
C LEU A 124 -7.25 -19.87 3.31
N VAL A 125 -8.54 -19.84 3.66
CA VAL A 125 -9.15 -20.84 4.57
C VAL A 125 -9.04 -22.22 3.95
N GLY A 126 -8.52 -23.19 4.73
CA GLY A 126 -8.35 -24.57 4.30
C GLY A 126 -7.14 -24.84 3.41
N MET A 127 -6.33 -23.84 3.11
CA MET A 127 -5.02 -24.07 2.51
C MET A 127 -4.02 -24.54 3.57
N ASP A 128 -3.20 -25.54 3.21
CA ASP A 128 -2.16 -26.03 4.12
C ASP A 128 -1.25 -24.87 4.55
N ALA A 129 -1.07 -24.75 5.86
CA ALA A 129 -0.20 -23.75 6.45
C ALA A 129 1.25 -23.99 5.97
N CYS A 130 1.65 -23.32 4.91
CA CYS A 130 3.04 -23.26 4.53
C CYS A 130 3.84 -22.52 5.60
N GLN A 131 5.13 -22.83 5.69
CA GLN A 131 6.04 -22.22 6.66
C GLN A 131 6.20 -20.72 6.36
N GLY A 132 5.29 -19.91 6.87
CA GLY A 132 5.32 -18.46 6.71
C GLY A 132 3.95 -17.80 6.89
N THR A 133 3.94 -16.54 7.24
CA THR A 133 2.73 -15.73 7.39
C THR A 133 2.61 -14.77 6.22
N LEU A 134 1.50 -14.82 5.49
CA LEU A 134 1.20 -13.81 4.49
C LEU A 134 0.81 -12.51 5.19
N THR A 135 1.51 -11.45 4.85
CA THR A 135 1.20 -10.10 5.30
C THR A 135 1.13 -9.18 4.10
N LEU A 136 0.04 -8.44 3.97
CA LEU A 136 -0.13 -7.37 3.00
C LEU A 136 0.25 -6.05 3.65
N LEU A 137 0.99 -5.21 2.95
CA LEU A 137 1.25 -3.84 3.35
C LEU A 137 0.39 -2.93 2.48
N ASP A 138 -0.63 -2.33 3.07
CA ASP A 138 -1.40 -1.26 2.45
C ASP A 138 -0.61 0.05 2.53
N THR A 139 -0.46 0.72 1.40
CA THR A 139 0.40 1.89 1.27
C THR A 139 -0.38 3.08 0.74
N PRO A 140 -0.11 4.30 1.24
CA PRO A 140 -0.64 5.52 0.64
C PRO A 140 -0.28 5.62 -0.84
N GLY A 141 -1.16 6.22 -1.62
CA GLY A 141 -0.85 6.51 -3.02
C GLY A 141 0.28 7.55 -3.15
N PRO A 142 1.08 7.52 -4.22
CA PRO A 142 2.21 8.44 -4.41
C PRO A 142 1.79 9.91 -4.44
N ASN A 143 0.59 10.22 -4.93
CA ASN A 143 0.03 11.58 -4.92
C ASN A 143 -0.53 12.02 -3.56
N GLU A 144 -0.72 11.10 -2.64
CA GLU A 144 -1.20 11.37 -1.28
C GLU A 144 -0.05 11.59 -0.31
N ALA A 145 1.15 11.18 -0.72
CA ALA A 145 2.34 11.17 0.10
C ALA A 145 2.83 12.57 0.53
N GLY A 146 2.47 13.65 -0.11
CA GLY A 146 2.68 15.07 0.26
C GLY A 146 3.88 15.45 1.15
N GLN A 147 4.59 14.44 1.70
CA GLN A 147 5.70 14.56 2.63
C GLN A 147 6.89 13.70 2.14
N PRO A 148 8.08 14.29 1.92
CA PRO A 148 9.27 13.59 1.41
C PRO A 148 9.69 12.37 2.24
N GLN A 149 9.48 12.41 3.55
CA GLN A 149 9.82 11.29 4.45
C GLN A 149 8.97 10.05 4.16
N MET A 150 7.70 10.23 3.79
CA MET A 150 6.83 9.12 3.42
C MET A 150 7.31 8.42 2.14
N GLU A 151 7.78 9.17 1.14
CA GLU A 151 8.32 8.59 -0.10
C GLU A 151 9.54 7.70 0.16
N VAL A 152 10.45 8.15 1.04
CA VAL A 152 11.64 7.37 1.42
C VAL A 152 11.22 6.07 2.13
N MET A 153 10.32 6.17 3.10
CA MET A 153 9.80 5.01 3.83
C MET A 153 9.11 4.01 2.89
N MET A 154 8.28 4.50 1.96
CA MET A 154 7.59 3.69 0.96
C MET A 154 8.58 2.94 0.07
N ARG A 155 9.61 3.62 -0.44
CA ARG A 155 10.66 3.01 -1.26
C ARG A 155 11.36 1.89 -0.51
N ASP A 156 11.71 2.10 0.76
CA ASP A 156 12.34 1.09 1.62
C ASP A 156 11.43 -0.13 1.82
N GLN A 157 10.13 0.07 2.02
CA GLN A 157 9.18 -1.04 2.16
C GLN A 157 9.01 -1.83 0.85
N LEU A 158 8.92 -1.15 -0.29
CA LEU A 158 8.86 -1.79 -1.60
C LEU A 158 10.12 -2.64 -1.88
N GLN A 159 11.31 -2.17 -1.48
CA GLN A 159 12.54 -2.94 -1.60
C GLN A 159 12.54 -4.22 -0.73
N LYS A 160 11.91 -4.15 0.44
CA LYS A 160 11.84 -5.27 1.40
C LYS A 160 10.74 -6.28 1.06
N ALA A 161 9.71 -5.88 0.33
CA ALA A 161 8.57 -6.74 -0.02
C ALA A 161 9.00 -7.94 -0.88
N SER A 162 8.40 -9.11 -0.67
CA SER A 162 8.63 -10.31 -1.48
C SER A 162 7.89 -10.27 -2.81
N ALA A 163 6.78 -9.53 -2.88
CA ALA A 163 6.02 -9.23 -4.08
C ALA A 163 5.45 -7.81 -3.96
N VAL A 164 5.30 -7.12 -5.07
CA VAL A 164 4.72 -5.77 -5.15
C VAL A 164 3.55 -5.81 -6.11
N LEU A 165 2.38 -5.40 -5.65
CA LEU A 165 1.18 -5.24 -6.48
C LEU A 165 0.91 -3.74 -6.68
N ALA A 166 1.20 -3.23 -7.86
CA ALA A 166 0.79 -1.88 -8.25
C ALA A 166 -0.68 -1.90 -8.69
N VAL A 167 -1.47 -0.95 -8.21
CA VAL A 167 -2.87 -0.78 -8.61
C VAL A 167 -3.00 0.45 -9.49
N MET A 168 -3.41 0.25 -10.74
CA MET A 168 -3.63 1.30 -11.73
C MET A 168 -5.12 1.48 -11.97
N ASP A 169 -5.54 2.70 -12.25
CA ASP A 169 -6.90 3.02 -12.67
C ASP A 169 -7.02 2.91 -14.20
N TYR A 170 -7.87 1.98 -14.70
CA TYR A 170 -8.10 1.80 -16.13
C TYR A 170 -8.54 3.11 -16.82
N THR A 171 -9.34 3.93 -16.15
CA THR A 171 -9.87 5.17 -16.72
C THR A 171 -8.81 6.23 -16.95
N GLN A 172 -7.66 6.12 -16.27
CA GLN A 172 -6.53 7.04 -16.40
C GLN A 172 -5.54 6.63 -17.51
N MET A 173 -5.58 5.38 -17.97
CA MET A 173 -4.60 4.83 -18.93
C MET A 173 -4.60 5.52 -20.32
N ASN A 174 -5.65 6.25 -20.68
CA ASN A 174 -5.80 6.92 -21.99
C ASN A 174 -5.92 8.45 -21.85
N SER A 175 -5.61 9.01 -20.68
CA SER A 175 -5.73 10.45 -20.38
C SER A 175 -4.38 11.17 -20.44
N LYS A 176 -4.40 12.52 -20.31
CA LYS A 176 -3.16 13.31 -20.13
C LYS A 176 -2.39 12.93 -18.85
N ALA A 177 -3.01 12.25 -17.89
CA ALA A 177 -2.38 11.69 -16.70
C ALA A 177 -1.51 10.45 -17.00
N ASP A 178 -1.53 9.91 -18.22
CA ASP A 178 -0.76 8.73 -18.62
C ASP A 178 0.75 8.90 -18.38
N GLU A 179 1.30 10.11 -18.53
CA GLU A 179 2.73 10.36 -18.29
C GLU A 179 3.11 10.27 -16.80
N ASP A 180 2.25 10.73 -15.90
CA ASP A 180 2.50 10.65 -14.45
C ASP A 180 2.35 9.21 -13.98
N VAL A 181 1.32 8.49 -14.46
CA VAL A 181 1.14 7.06 -14.21
C VAL A 181 2.36 6.25 -14.68
N ARG A 182 2.91 6.58 -15.86
CA ARG A 182 4.14 5.93 -16.37
C ARG A 182 5.35 6.18 -15.49
N LYS A 183 5.55 7.41 -15.04
CA LYS A 183 6.66 7.76 -14.13
C LYS A 183 6.57 6.98 -12.83
N GLU A 184 5.38 6.94 -12.22
CA GLU A 184 5.13 6.23 -10.98
C GLU A 184 5.35 4.71 -11.15
N LEU A 185 4.81 4.11 -12.21
CA LEU A 185 4.97 2.70 -12.48
C LEU A 185 6.44 2.32 -12.75
N ASN A 186 7.19 3.15 -13.47
CA ASN A 186 8.63 2.95 -13.69
C ASN A 186 9.41 3.04 -12.37
N ALA A 187 9.11 4.03 -11.52
CA ALA A 187 9.75 4.16 -10.20
C ALA A 187 9.51 2.94 -9.30
N ILE A 188 8.29 2.36 -9.33
CA ILE A 188 7.96 1.12 -8.62
C ILE A 188 8.69 -0.08 -9.25
N ALA A 189 8.73 -0.17 -10.58
CA ALA A 189 9.40 -1.25 -11.30
C ALA A 189 10.90 -1.30 -10.99
N ASP A 190 11.57 -0.15 -10.98
CA ASP A 190 13.01 -0.02 -10.66
C ASP A 190 13.32 -0.53 -9.23
N VAL A 191 12.42 -0.25 -8.27
CA VAL A 191 12.60 -0.64 -6.87
C VAL A 191 12.24 -2.12 -6.65
N SER A 192 11.23 -2.62 -7.36
CA SER A 192 10.69 -3.97 -7.14
C SER A 192 11.48 -5.10 -7.81
N ALA A 193 12.44 -4.78 -8.70
CA ALA A 193 13.41 -5.73 -9.26
C ALA A 193 12.80 -7.06 -9.74
N GLY A 194 11.79 -7.01 -10.61
CA GLY A 194 11.15 -8.21 -11.21
C GLY A 194 10.13 -8.91 -10.30
N ARG A 195 9.78 -8.31 -9.15
CA ARG A 195 8.73 -8.79 -8.22
C ARG A 195 7.40 -8.06 -8.42
N LEU A 196 7.28 -7.25 -9.47
CA LEU A 196 6.12 -6.44 -9.78
C LEU A 196 5.00 -7.27 -10.40
N PHE A 197 3.80 -7.06 -9.89
CA PHE A 197 2.50 -7.42 -10.46
C PHE A 197 1.67 -6.15 -10.60
N VAL A 198 0.75 -6.11 -11.56
CA VAL A 198 -0.09 -4.93 -11.79
C VAL A 198 -1.55 -5.34 -11.86
N LEU A 199 -2.38 -4.76 -11.02
CA LEU A 199 -3.84 -4.78 -11.14
C LEU A 199 -4.29 -3.52 -11.89
N VAL A 200 -4.92 -3.70 -13.04
CA VAL A 200 -5.61 -2.60 -13.73
C VAL A 200 -7.06 -2.60 -13.27
N ASN A 201 -7.30 -1.82 -12.21
CA ASN A 201 -8.59 -1.73 -11.53
C ASN A 201 -9.59 -0.87 -12.31
N LYS A 202 -10.87 -0.96 -11.96
CA LYS A 202 -11.99 -0.29 -12.64
C LYS A 202 -12.15 -0.73 -14.10
N PHE A 203 -11.82 -1.98 -14.40
CA PHE A 203 -11.95 -2.52 -15.73
C PHE A 203 -13.42 -2.67 -16.15
N ASP A 204 -14.34 -2.69 -15.19
CA ASP A 204 -15.79 -2.62 -15.37
C ASP A 204 -16.27 -1.29 -15.98
N GLU A 205 -15.51 -0.20 -15.79
CA GLU A 205 -15.80 1.13 -16.39
C GLU A 205 -15.34 1.23 -17.86
N LYS A 206 -14.93 0.12 -18.46
CA LYS A 206 -14.50 0.06 -19.84
C LYS A 206 -15.65 0.39 -20.81
N ASP A 207 -15.41 1.33 -21.71
CA ASP A 207 -16.32 1.60 -22.82
C ASP A 207 -16.48 0.37 -23.74
N ARG A 208 -17.62 0.29 -24.44
CA ARG A 208 -17.93 -0.80 -25.38
C ARG A 208 -16.83 -1.02 -26.43
N ASN A 209 -16.14 0.05 -26.84
CA ASN A 209 -15.04 0.02 -27.81
C ASN A 209 -13.66 0.12 -27.15
N GLY A 210 -13.59 0.06 -25.81
CA GLY A 210 -12.33 0.12 -25.06
C GLY A 210 -11.49 -1.14 -25.22
N ASP A 211 -10.22 -1.03 -24.82
CA ASP A 211 -9.25 -2.13 -24.89
C ASP A 211 -9.76 -3.36 -24.12
N GLY A 212 -9.73 -4.54 -24.74
CA GLY A 212 -10.03 -5.79 -24.05
C GLY A 212 -8.94 -6.20 -23.07
N ALA A 213 -9.20 -7.20 -22.23
CA ALA A 213 -8.27 -7.65 -21.20
C ALA A 213 -6.88 -8.00 -21.76
N ASP A 214 -6.83 -8.70 -22.89
CA ASP A 214 -5.56 -9.09 -23.52
C ASP A 214 -4.80 -7.88 -24.09
N ALA A 215 -5.50 -6.89 -24.65
CA ALA A 215 -4.89 -5.65 -25.10
C ALA A 215 -4.28 -4.87 -23.93
N VAL A 216 -4.98 -4.78 -22.79
CA VAL A 216 -4.49 -4.15 -21.56
C VAL A 216 -3.25 -4.88 -21.03
N ARG A 217 -3.25 -6.23 -21.01
CA ARG A 217 -2.08 -7.03 -20.62
C ARG A 217 -0.84 -6.75 -21.45
N GLN A 218 -1.00 -6.44 -22.73
CA GLN A 218 0.13 -6.09 -23.62
C GLN A 218 0.53 -4.61 -23.48
N LYS A 219 -0.42 -3.73 -23.24
CA LYS A 219 -0.22 -2.28 -23.19
C LYS A 219 0.56 -1.84 -21.96
N VAL A 220 0.25 -2.40 -20.78
CA VAL A 220 0.89 -2.00 -19.52
C VAL A 220 2.41 -2.25 -19.52
N PRO A 221 2.93 -3.44 -19.91
CA PRO A 221 4.38 -3.64 -20.05
C PRO A 221 5.03 -2.68 -21.03
N ALA A 222 4.35 -2.32 -22.13
CA ALA A 222 4.87 -1.37 -23.10
C ALA A 222 4.98 0.08 -22.58
N MET A 223 4.37 0.38 -21.44
CA MET A 223 4.53 1.66 -20.74
C MET A 223 5.85 1.75 -19.95
N LEU A 224 6.47 0.61 -19.63
CA LEU A 224 7.72 0.56 -18.87
C LEU A 224 8.93 0.79 -19.76
N ASN A 225 9.98 1.37 -19.16
CA ASN A 225 11.25 1.59 -19.83
C ASN A 225 12.14 0.33 -19.92
N SER A 226 11.71 -0.78 -19.31
CA SER A 226 12.44 -2.03 -19.23
C SER A 226 11.51 -3.24 -19.29
N ASP A 227 12.04 -4.39 -19.75
CA ASP A 227 11.31 -5.67 -19.86
C ASP A 227 11.11 -6.38 -18.50
N VAL A 228 10.89 -5.61 -17.43
CA VAL A 228 10.78 -6.13 -16.05
C VAL A 228 9.41 -6.76 -15.77
N LEU A 229 8.37 -6.33 -16.50
CA LEU A 229 6.99 -6.77 -16.29
C LEU A 229 6.49 -7.60 -17.48
N PRO A 230 6.36 -8.93 -17.37
CA PRO A 230 5.71 -9.72 -18.41
C PRO A 230 4.18 -9.50 -18.39
N ALA A 231 3.54 -9.63 -19.57
CA ALA A 231 2.10 -9.50 -19.73
C ALA A 231 1.28 -10.45 -18.82
N SER A 232 1.83 -11.60 -18.47
CA SER A 232 1.23 -12.58 -17.54
C SER A 232 1.12 -12.09 -16.10
N ARG A 233 1.77 -10.98 -15.74
CA ARG A 233 1.68 -10.36 -14.41
C ARG A 233 0.81 -9.10 -14.38
N VAL A 234 0.03 -8.88 -15.43
CA VAL A 234 -0.93 -7.79 -15.53
C VAL A 234 -2.35 -8.36 -15.47
N TYR A 235 -3.12 -7.91 -14.49
CA TYR A 235 -4.46 -8.41 -14.17
C TYR A 235 -5.48 -7.28 -14.34
N PRO A 236 -6.19 -7.19 -15.49
CA PRO A 236 -7.36 -6.33 -15.59
C PRO A 236 -8.48 -6.88 -14.72
N GLY A 237 -9.12 -6.01 -13.92
CA GLY A 237 -10.21 -6.45 -13.06
C GLY A 237 -10.94 -5.30 -12.37
N SER A 238 -12.03 -5.64 -11.67
CA SER A 238 -12.82 -4.71 -10.86
C SER A 238 -12.81 -5.12 -9.39
N SER A 239 -12.06 -4.41 -8.59
CA SER A 239 -12.05 -4.62 -7.13
C SER A 239 -13.42 -4.32 -6.51
N ARG A 240 -14.20 -3.39 -7.08
CA ARG A 240 -15.54 -3.04 -6.59
C ARG A 240 -16.50 -4.21 -6.80
N GLN A 241 -16.55 -4.77 -8.01
CA GLN A 241 -17.41 -5.92 -8.30
C GLN A 241 -17.01 -7.14 -7.46
N ALA A 242 -15.70 -7.41 -7.35
CA ALA A 242 -15.19 -8.50 -6.53
C ALA A 242 -15.57 -8.32 -5.03
N TYR A 243 -15.45 -7.11 -4.50
CA TYR A 243 -15.84 -6.81 -3.11
C TYR A 243 -17.33 -7.07 -2.88
N LEU A 244 -18.19 -6.53 -3.74
CA LEU A 244 -19.65 -6.70 -3.61
C LEU A 244 -20.06 -8.17 -3.74
N ALA A 245 -19.50 -8.88 -4.70
CA ALA A 245 -19.75 -10.31 -4.93
C ALA A 245 -19.32 -11.15 -3.74
N ASN A 246 -18.07 -10.95 -3.25
CA ASN A 246 -17.53 -11.71 -2.12
C ASN A 246 -18.34 -11.46 -0.84
N ARG A 247 -18.71 -10.20 -0.57
CA ARG A 247 -19.54 -9.84 0.59
C ARG A 247 -20.91 -10.48 0.52
N ALA A 248 -21.55 -10.45 -0.65
CA ALA A 248 -22.86 -11.11 -0.86
C ALA A 248 -22.77 -12.62 -0.66
N LEU A 249 -21.76 -13.29 -1.24
CA LEU A 249 -21.55 -14.73 -1.06
C LEU A 249 -21.28 -15.09 0.40
N HIS A 250 -20.53 -14.27 1.14
CA HIS A 250 -20.28 -14.45 2.57
C HIS A 250 -21.58 -14.38 3.38
N GLU A 251 -22.37 -13.33 3.18
CA GLU A 251 -23.67 -13.16 3.87
C GLU A 251 -24.65 -14.29 3.56
N LEU A 252 -24.75 -14.70 2.29
CA LEU A 252 -25.62 -15.78 1.88
C LEU A 252 -25.20 -17.13 2.47
N ARG A 253 -23.91 -17.41 2.61
CA ARG A 253 -23.41 -18.62 3.31
C ARG A 253 -23.76 -18.61 4.78
N LYS A 254 -23.64 -17.44 5.45
CA LYS A 254 -23.84 -17.29 6.90
C LYS A 254 -25.33 -17.21 7.25
N ASN A 255 -26.07 -16.33 6.59
CA ASN A 255 -27.41 -15.91 7.00
C ASN A 255 -28.52 -16.37 6.05
N ARG A 256 -28.18 -16.97 4.88
CA ARG A 256 -29.11 -17.40 3.84
C ARG A 256 -29.93 -16.26 3.20
N THR A 257 -29.71 -15.03 3.59
CA THR A 257 -30.40 -13.84 3.09
C THR A 257 -29.44 -12.66 3.08
N LEU A 258 -29.73 -11.65 2.25
CA LEU A 258 -29.00 -10.38 2.28
C LEU A 258 -29.67 -9.38 3.20
N PRO A 259 -28.93 -8.55 3.95
CA PRO A 259 -29.47 -7.51 4.83
C PRO A 259 -30.03 -6.34 3.99
N VAL A 260 -31.37 -6.18 3.96
CA VAL A 260 -32.05 -5.22 3.08
C VAL A 260 -31.69 -3.76 3.42
N ASP A 261 -31.36 -3.46 4.67
CA ASP A 261 -31.15 -2.09 5.16
C ASP A 261 -29.70 -1.60 4.96
N GLU A 262 -28.81 -2.47 4.49
CA GLU A 262 -27.40 -2.14 4.24
C GLU A 262 -27.19 -1.47 2.88
N ALA A 263 -26.45 -0.34 2.86
CA ALA A 263 -26.22 0.43 1.64
C ALA A 263 -25.47 -0.34 0.55
N TRP A 264 -24.50 -1.21 0.93
CA TRP A 264 -23.76 -2.03 -0.02
C TRP A 264 -24.64 -3.03 -0.79
N VAL A 265 -25.79 -3.41 -0.21
CA VAL A 265 -26.77 -4.30 -0.90
C VAL A 265 -27.42 -3.58 -2.06
N ASP A 266 -27.69 -2.27 -1.94
CA ASP A 266 -28.18 -1.47 -3.06
C ASP A 266 -27.13 -1.43 -4.19
N ASP A 267 -25.85 -1.30 -3.85
CA ASP A 267 -24.76 -1.31 -4.82
C ASP A 267 -24.60 -2.69 -5.46
N PHE A 268 -24.65 -3.78 -4.67
CA PHE A 268 -24.61 -5.15 -5.18
C PHE A 268 -25.74 -5.43 -6.17
N VAL A 269 -26.98 -5.12 -5.78
CA VAL A 269 -28.15 -5.35 -6.65
C VAL A 269 -28.05 -4.54 -7.94
N ARG A 270 -27.56 -3.32 -7.87
CA ARG A 270 -27.35 -2.47 -9.05
C ARG A 270 -26.30 -3.04 -9.99
N GLU A 271 -25.20 -3.53 -9.45
CA GLU A 271 -24.10 -4.12 -10.25
C GLU A 271 -24.52 -5.48 -10.86
N ALA A 272 -25.09 -6.37 -10.06
CA ALA A 272 -25.41 -7.72 -10.51
C ALA A 272 -26.71 -7.81 -11.34
N PHE A 273 -27.71 -6.98 -11.01
CA PHE A 273 -29.07 -7.11 -11.59
C PHE A 273 -29.60 -5.83 -12.25
N GLY A 274 -28.82 -4.74 -12.24
CA GLY A 274 -29.20 -3.48 -12.85
C GLY A 274 -30.40 -2.81 -12.14
N ARG A 275 -31.55 -2.71 -12.80
CA ARG A 275 -32.72 -1.99 -12.27
C ARG A 275 -33.69 -2.89 -11.48
N MET A 276 -33.28 -4.08 -11.07
CA MET A 276 -34.13 -4.96 -10.26
C MET A 276 -34.35 -4.39 -8.87
N LYS A 277 -35.52 -4.63 -8.28
CA LYS A 277 -35.81 -4.19 -6.92
C LYS A 277 -35.10 -5.08 -5.90
N LYS A 278 -34.39 -4.48 -4.95
CA LYS A 278 -33.58 -5.21 -3.98
C LYS A 278 -34.40 -6.18 -3.12
N GLU A 279 -35.66 -5.86 -2.82
CA GLU A 279 -36.52 -6.70 -1.99
C GLU A 279 -36.81 -8.08 -2.63
N TYR A 280 -36.75 -8.18 -3.95
CA TYR A 280 -36.89 -9.46 -4.65
C TYR A 280 -35.60 -10.27 -4.55
N VAL A 281 -34.46 -9.62 -4.82
CA VAL A 281 -33.14 -10.27 -4.77
C VAL A 281 -32.82 -10.75 -3.33
N CYS A 282 -33.09 -9.92 -2.34
CA CYS A 282 -32.82 -10.29 -0.94
C CYS A 282 -33.67 -11.45 -0.41
N LYS A 283 -34.87 -11.68 -1.00
CA LYS A 283 -35.76 -12.79 -0.62
C LYS A 283 -35.44 -14.11 -1.34
N ASP A 284 -34.75 -14.04 -2.46
CA ASP A 284 -34.40 -15.20 -3.29
C ASP A 284 -32.90 -15.46 -3.17
N SER A 285 -32.53 -16.36 -2.27
CA SER A 285 -31.12 -16.66 -2.00
C SER A 285 -30.43 -17.38 -3.18
N GLU A 286 -31.17 -18.11 -4.00
CA GLU A 286 -30.64 -18.80 -5.18
C GLU A 286 -30.27 -17.77 -6.26
N MET A 287 -31.22 -16.88 -6.59
CA MET A 287 -30.99 -15.75 -7.50
C MET A 287 -29.83 -14.87 -7.02
N ALA A 288 -29.81 -14.53 -5.72
CA ALA A 288 -28.75 -13.68 -5.17
C ALA A 288 -27.37 -14.37 -5.23
N THR A 289 -27.31 -15.68 -5.02
CA THR A 289 -26.06 -16.45 -5.13
C THR A 289 -25.58 -16.54 -6.57
N GLU A 290 -26.48 -16.77 -7.54
CA GLU A 290 -26.16 -16.78 -8.95
C GLU A 290 -25.62 -15.42 -9.40
N GLY A 291 -26.33 -14.33 -9.10
CA GLY A 291 -25.87 -12.98 -9.43
C GLY A 291 -24.55 -12.59 -8.77
N ALA A 292 -24.29 -13.04 -7.54
CA ALA A 292 -23.01 -12.81 -6.87
C ALA A 292 -21.87 -13.62 -7.52
N THR A 293 -22.17 -14.85 -7.97
CA THR A 293 -21.18 -15.69 -8.67
C THR A 293 -20.84 -15.09 -10.04
N ASP A 294 -21.84 -14.69 -10.81
CA ASP A 294 -21.64 -14.03 -12.10
C ASP A 294 -20.85 -12.72 -11.97
N LEU A 295 -21.16 -11.93 -10.92
CA LEU A 295 -20.43 -10.69 -10.62
C LEU A 295 -18.98 -10.96 -10.22
N TRP A 296 -18.72 -12.03 -9.46
CA TRP A 296 -17.38 -12.45 -9.11
C TRP A 296 -16.56 -12.84 -10.35
N GLU A 297 -17.12 -13.69 -11.19
CA GLU A 297 -16.48 -14.09 -12.45
C GLU A 297 -16.23 -12.90 -13.37
N GLY A 298 -17.22 -12.01 -13.50
CA GLY A 298 -17.14 -10.79 -14.30
C GLY A 298 -16.08 -9.80 -13.78
N SER A 299 -15.78 -9.83 -12.49
CA SER A 299 -14.75 -8.96 -11.86
C SER A 299 -13.34 -9.26 -12.33
N LEU A 300 -13.04 -10.45 -12.83
CA LEU A 300 -11.73 -10.97 -13.24
C LEU A 300 -10.66 -10.99 -12.13
N ILE A 301 -11.04 -10.82 -10.86
CA ILE A 301 -10.11 -10.76 -9.72
C ILE A 301 -9.66 -12.17 -9.28
N ASP A 302 -10.42 -13.22 -9.60
CA ASP A 302 -10.10 -14.58 -9.17
C ASP A 302 -8.70 -15.04 -9.62
N GLN A 303 -8.28 -14.68 -10.82
CA GLN A 303 -6.94 -14.96 -11.32
C GLN A 303 -5.85 -14.29 -10.47
N LEU A 304 -6.04 -13.01 -10.11
CA LEU A 304 -5.13 -12.29 -9.23
C LEU A 304 -5.03 -12.97 -7.85
N ILE A 305 -6.18 -13.33 -7.24
CA ILE A 305 -6.20 -14.01 -5.94
C ILE A 305 -5.41 -15.31 -6.02
N THR A 306 -5.66 -16.13 -7.03
CA THR A 306 -5.03 -17.45 -7.18
C THR A 306 -3.54 -17.33 -7.50
N GLU A 307 -3.17 -16.53 -8.48
CA GLU A 307 -1.78 -16.48 -8.98
C GLU A 307 -0.86 -15.60 -8.13
N VAL A 308 -1.40 -14.58 -7.45
CA VAL A 308 -0.58 -13.68 -6.63
C VAL A 308 -0.74 -14.01 -5.14
N ILE A 309 -1.95 -13.99 -4.59
CA ILE A 309 -2.17 -14.11 -3.14
C ILE A 309 -1.95 -15.55 -2.67
N GLN A 310 -2.69 -16.53 -3.24
CA GLN A 310 -2.58 -17.93 -2.84
C GLN A 310 -1.22 -18.53 -3.21
N SER A 311 -0.68 -18.19 -4.40
CA SER A 311 0.66 -18.62 -4.79
C SER A 311 1.75 -18.02 -3.89
N SER A 312 1.63 -16.76 -3.49
CA SER A 312 2.56 -16.13 -2.55
C SER A 312 2.47 -16.76 -1.18
N HIS A 313 1.25 -17.08 -0.70
CA HIS A 313 1.07 -17.78 0.58
C HIS A 313 1.68 -19.18 0.55
N SER A 314 1.38 -19.99 -0.47
CA SER A 314 1.89 -21.37 -0.60
C SER A 314 3.41 -21.43 -0.79
N ARG A 315 4.03 -20.38 -1.28
CA ARG A 315 5.48 -20.26 -1.53
C ARG A 315 6.19 -19.32 -0.55
N ALA A 316 5.52 -18.88 0.51
CA ALA A 316 6.02 -17.84 1.41
C ALA A 316 7.44 -18.14 1.94
N ALA A 317 7.71 -19.38 2.36
CA ALA A 317 9.03 -19.78 2.83
C ALA A 317 10.11 -19.71 1.73
N ALA A 318 9.80 -20.20 0.51
CA ALA A 318 10.73 -20.13 -0.62
C ALA A 318 11.00 -18.68 -1.01
N LEU A 319 9.96 -17.84 -1.11
CA LEU A 319 10.09 -16.43 -1.41
C LEU A 319 10.90 -15.67 -0.34
N ALA A 320 10.74 -16.03 0.94
CA ALA A 320 11.55 -15.45 2.01
C ALA A 320 13.04 -15.80 1.87
N VAL A 321 13.35 -17.05 1.54
CA VAL A 321 14.73 -17.50 1.30
C VAL A 321 15.32 -16.81 0.06
N ASP A 322 14.59 -16.77 -1.06
CA ASP A 322 15.03 -16.11 -2.28
C ASP A 322 15.25 -14.61 -2.05
N SER A 323 14.36 -13.94 -1.34
CA SER A 323 14.50 -12.53 -0.97
C SER A 323 15.72 -12.28 -0.06
N ALA A 324 15.95 -13.15 0.92
CA ALA A 324 17.11 -13.06 1.80
C ALA A 324 18.42 -13.29 1.02
N ALA A 325 18.46 -14.27 0.12
CA ALA A 325 19.61 -14.54 -0.74
C ALA A 325 19.91 -13.35 -1.67
N ALA A 326 18.89 -12.79 -2.32
CA ALA A 326 19.04 -11.61 -3.18
C ALA A 326 19.59 -10.40 -2.40
N LYS A 327 19.10 -10.15 -1.20
CA LYS A 327 19.60 -9.07 -0.32
C LYS A 327 21.03 -9.29 0.12
N LEU A 328 21.41 -10.53 0.43
CA LEU A 328 22.80 -10.87 0.77
C LEU A 328 23.74 -10.66 -0.43
N MET A 329 23.31 -11.07 -1.62
CA MET A 329 24.08 -10.82 -2.85
C MET A 329 24.26 -9.32 -3.09
N GLN A 330 23.20 -8.54 -3.03
CA GLN A 330 23.26 -7.09 -3.19
C GLN A 330 24.19 -6.43 -2.17
N ASN A 331 24.10 -6.82 -0.90
CA ASN A 331 24.99 -6.31 0.13
C ASN A 331 26.47 -6.71 -0.13
N ALA A 332 26.71 -7.94 -0.59
CA ALA A 332 28.06 -8.39 -0.95
C ALA A 332 28.63 -7.58 -2.13
N GLU A 333 27.82 -7.29 -3.15
CA GLU A 333 28.18 -6.44 -4.29
C GLU A 333 28.50 -5.02 -3.82
N ASN A 334 27.66 -4.40 -2.99
CA ASN A 334 27.89 -3.05 -2.43
C ASN A 334 29.18 -2.98 -1.62
N VAL A 335 29.45 -4.01 -0.79
CA VAL A 335 30.70 -4.10 -0.01
C VAL A 335 31.91 -4.28 -0.94
N SER A 336 31.80 -5.10 -1.97
CA SER A 336 32.87 -5.31 -2.97
C SER A 336 33.19 -4.01 -3.72
N GLU A 337 32.16 -3.28 -4.13
CA GLU A 337 32.32 -1.98 -4.79
C GLU A 337 33.00 -0.95 -3.86
N TYR A 338 32.51 -0.85 -2.62
CA TYR A 338 33.13 0.01 -1.61
C TYR A 338 34.61 -0.32 -1.37
N LEU A 339 34.95 -1.59 -1.23
CA LEU A 339 36.34 -2.03 -1.04
C LEU A 339 37.20 -1.73 -2.28
N SER A 340 36.66 -1.90 -3.48
CA SER A 340 37.32 -1.56 -4.74
C SER A 340 37.65 -0.06 -4.81
N LEU A 341 36.66 0.81 -4.52
CA LEU A 341 36.84 2.26 -4.48
C LEU A 341 37.88 2.67 -3.44
N ARG A 342 37.83 2.07 -2.27
CA ARG A 342 38.80 2.33 -1.19
C ARG A 342 40.21 1.86 -1.57
N HIS A 343 40.35 0.70 -2.23
CA HIS A 343 41.62 0.21 -2.73
C HIS A 343 42.21 1.16 -3.77
N GLN A 344 41.43 1.62 -4.74
CA GLN A 344 41.86 2.61 -5.74
C GLN A 344 42.31 3.93 -5.09
N GLY A 345 41.58 4.44 -4.11
CA GLY A 345 41.94 5.64 -3.36
C GLY A 345 43.29 5.49 -2.59
N LEU A 346 43.53 4.33 -1.98
CA LEU A 346 44.79 4.02 -1.32
C LEU A 346 45.95 3.92 -2.31
N GLN A 347 45.75 3.27 -3.49
CA GLN A 347 46.79 3.21 -4.51
C GLN A 347 47.17 4.61 -5.05
N GLN A 348 46.17 5.46 -5.31
CA GLN A 348 46.43 6.84 -5.73
C GLN A 348 47.23 7.64 -4.66
N SER A 349 46.87 7.45 -3.39
CA SER A 349 47.57 8.09 -2.27
C SER A 349 49.03 7.62 -2.15
N ILE A 350 49.29 6.32 -2.31
CA ILE A 350 50.64 5.75 -2.32
C ILE A 350 51.46 6.28 -3.49
N GLN A 351 50.90 6.37 -4.69
CA GLN A 351 51.57 6.91 -5.87
C GLN A 351 51.92 8.40 -5.69
N SER A 352 51.00 9.18 -5.09
CA SER A 352 51.24 10.58 -4.79
C SER A 352 52.39 10.76 -3.77
N LEU A 353 52.39 9.95 -2.71
CA LEU A 353 53.48 9.96 -1.71
C LEU A 353 54.81 9.57 -2.32
N GLN A 354 54.84 8.53 -3.18
CA GLN A 354 56.09 8.11 -3.88
C GLN A 354 56.61 9.20 -4.81
N SER A 355 55.74 9.90 -5.51
CA SER A 355 56.08 11.05 -6.35
C SER A 355 56.67 12.20 -5.51
N HIS A 356 56.07 12.55 -4.36
CA HIS A 356 56.60 13.56 -3.46
C HIS A 356 57.95 13.19 -2.88
N ILE A 357 58.14 11.93 -2.46
CA ILE A 357 59.45 11.43 -1.97
C ILE A 357 60.53 11.53 -3.04
N THR A 358 60.18 11.16 -4.29
CA THR A 358 61.09 11.25 -5.41
C THR A 358 61.53 12.69 -5.70
N SER A 359 60.58 13.62 -5.69
CA SER A 359 60.84 15.04 -5.84
C SER A 359 61.76 15.59 -4.74
N LEU A 360 61.46 15.28 -3.48
CA LEU A 360 62.29 15.70 -2.34
C LEU A 360 63.71 15.15 -2.41
N LEU A 361 63.91 13.90 -2.85
CA LEU A 361 65.22 13.31 -3.07
C LEU A 361 66.01 13.96 -4.21
N ALA A 362 65.33 14.44 -5.26
CA ALA A 362 65.95 15.19 -6.34
C ALA A 362 66.38 16.57 -5.83
N ASP A 363 65.55 17.29 -5.09
CA ASP A 363 65.88 18.59 -4.49
C ASP A 363 67.06 18.51 -3.53
N ILE A 364 67.14 17.45 -2.70
CA ILE A 364 68.30 17.21 -1.81
C ILE A 364 69.60 16.98 -2.60
N ARG A 365 69.53 16.31 -3.77
CA ARG A 365 70.73 16.08 -4.61
C ARG A 365 71.17 17.35 -5.33
N GLU A 366 70.31 18.28 -5.58
CA GLU A 366 70.63 19.57 -6.19
C GLU A 366 71.26 20.57 -5.21
N ILE A 367 70.99 20.40 -3.91
CA ILE A 367 71.51 21.25 -2.84
C ILE A 367 72.85 20.71 -2.29
N ALA A 368 73.17 19.44 -2.50
CA ALA A 368 74.43 18.82 -2.08
C ALA A 368 75.54 18.93 -3.14
#